data_2a0e54966e7086bd1737347bf9d7daa8
#
_entry.id   2a0e54966e7086bd1737347bf9d7daa8
#
_cell.length_a   1.000
_cell.length_b   1.000
_cell.length_c   1.000
_cell.angle_alpha   90.00
_cell.angle_beta   90.00
_cell.angle_gamma   90.00
#
_symmetry.space_group_name_H-M   'P 1'
#
loop_
_entity.id
_entity.type
_entity.pdbx_description
1 polymer ?
#
loop_
_entity_poly.entity_id
_entity_poly.type
_entity_poly.pdbx_seq_one_letter_code
_entity_poly.pdbx_strand_id
1 'polypeptide(L)'
;ISLWGSLIKFRRDFDQYVNLRPVRLMPGVPCPLANKKVGDIDFFVVRENTEGEYSSVGGRLFEGTERETVLQESIFTRKGVDRILKYAFDLAQSRPKKHLTSATKSNGIAISMPYWDERVEIMAKAYPEVRSDKYHIDILTARFVLSPERFDVVVASSLFGDILSDLGPACTGTIGIAPSANLHPDRIYPSLFEPVHGSAPDIFGQGIAN
;
A
#
# COMPACT_ATOMS: atom_id res chain seq x y z
N ILE A 1 -23.96 -2.42 7.15
CA ILE A 1 -23.04 -3.34 7.88
C ILE A 1 -21.69 -3.22 7.21
N SER A 2 -20.68 -2.79 7.96
CA SER A 2 -19.31 -2.72 7.42
C SER A 2 -18.70 -4.12 7.37
N LEU A 3 -18.20 -4.53 6.21
CA LEU A 3 -17.45 -5.79 6.03
C LEU A 3 -15.97 -5.66 6.45
N TRP A 4 -15.54 -4.48 6.87
CA TRP A 4 -14.16 -4.17 7.22
C TRP A 4 -13.56 -5.12 8.26
N GLY A 5 -14.30 -5.41 9.34
CA GLY A 5 -13.84 -6.34 10.37
C GLY A 5 -13.60 -7.76 9.84
N SER A 6 -14.42 -8.23 8.91
CA SER A 6 -14.25 -9.53 8.26
C SER A 6 -13.03 -9.55 7.35
N LEU A 7 -12.79 -8.47 6.60
CA LEU A 7 -11.64 -8.35 5.71
C LEU A 7 -10.32 -8.39 6.48
N ILE A 8 -10.21 -7.63 7.57
CA ILE A 8 -9.02 -7.65 8.45
C ILE A 8 -8.79 -9.05 9.02
N LYS A 9 -9.88 -9.73 9.43
CA LYS A 9 -9.79 -11.10 9.95
C LYS A 9 -9.25 -12.07 8.89
N PHE A 10 -9.76 -12.04 7.66
CA PHE A 10 -9.25 -12.89 6.57
C PHE A 10 -7.77 -12.63 6.28
N ARG A 11 -7.36 -11.37 6.20
CA ARG A 11 -5.96 -11.01 5.96
C ARG A 11 -5.02 -11.60 7.01
N ARG A 12 -5.44 -11.59 8.28
CA ARG A 12 -4.65 -12.11 9.41
C ARG A 12 -4.73 -13.63 9.53
N ASP A 13 -5.92 -14.22 9.49
CA ASP A 13 -6.12 -15.67 9.69
C ASP A 13 -5.46 -16.49 8.56
N PHE A 14 -5.45 -15.96 7.33
CA PHE A 14 -4.82 -16.58 6.18
C PHE A 14 -3.43 -16.00 5.88
N ASP A 15 -2.87 -15.24 6.80
CA ASP A 15 -1.55 -14.61 6.67
C ASP A 15 -1.30 -14.01 5.27
N GLN A 16 -2.30 -13.31 4.73
CA GLN A 16 -2.25 -12.66 3.42
C GLN A 16 -1.41 -11.38 3.52
N TYR A 17 -0.12 -11.53 3.77
CA TYR A 17 0.76 -10.43 4.14
C TYR A 17 1.09 -9.46 3.00
N VAL A 18 0.84 -9.84 1.76
CA VAL A 18 1.01 -8.96 0.61
C VAL A 18 -0.35 -8.44 0.16
N ASN A 19 -0.53 -7.12 0.16
CA ASN A 19 -1.59 -6.49 -0.62
C ASN A 19 -0.95 -5.86 -1.87
N LEU A 20 -1.30 -6.40 -3.03
CA LEU A 20 -0.76 -5.99 -4.32
C LEU A 20 -1.81 -5.22 -5.10
N ARG A 21 -1.52 -3.98 -5.47
CA ARG A 21 -2.42 -3.08 -6.18
C ARG A 21 -1.74 -2.48 -7.42
N PRO A 22 -2.13 -2.87 -8.63
CA PRO A 22 -1.63 -2.25 -9.86
C PRO A 22 -2.21 -0.85 -10.03
N VAL A 23 -1.37 0.08 -10.49
CA VAL A 23 -1.76 1.42 -10.92
C VAL A 23 -1.45 1.55 -12.40
N ARG A 24 -2.49 1.61 -13.21
CA ARG A 24 -2.32 1.60 -14.65
C ARG A 24 -3.34 2.53 -15.34
N LEU A 25 -2.84 3.36 -16.26
CA LEU A 25 -3.71 4.11 -17.16
C LEU A 25 -4.22 3.19 -18.26
N MET A 26 -5.54 2.96 -18.27
CA MET A 26 -6.18 2.00 -19.17
C MET A 26 -6.77 2.68 -20.41
N PRO A 27 -6.84 1.96 -21.56
CA PRO A 27 -7.52 2.46 -22.75
C PRO A 27 -8.99 2.78 -22.46
N GLY A 28 -9.48 3.91 -22.96
CA GLY A 28 -10.87 4.32 -22.82
C GLY A 28 -11.25 4.95 -21.48
N VAL A 29 -10.34 4.98 -20.51
CA VAL A 29 -10.55 5.66 -19.22
C VAL A 29 -9.99 7.07 -19.28
N PRO A 30 -10.78 8.12 -18.99
CA PRO A 30 -10.29 9.48 -18.92
C PRO A 30 -9.25 9.64 -17.78
N CYS A 31 -8.05 10.11 -18.13
CA CYS A 31 -7.02 10.41 -17.14
C CYS A 31 -7.23 11.81 -16.56
N PRO A 32 -7.31 11.96 -15.22
CA PRO A 32 -7.40 13.29 -14.60
C PRO A 32 -6.13 14.13 -14.75
N LEU A 33 -4.98 13.47 -14.96
CA LEU A 33 -3.70 14.15 -15.13
C LEU A 33 -3.54 14.63 -16.57
N ALA A 34 -3.08 15.88 -16.72
CA ALA A 34 -2.84 16.46 -18.04
C ALA A 34 -1.70 15.74 -18.79
N ASN A 35 -1.85 15.64 -20.11
CA ASN A 35 -0.83 15.15 -21.03
C ASN A 35 -0.32 13.71 -20.75
N LYS A 36 -1.16 12.85 -20.17
CA LYS A 36 -0.85 11.42 -19.98
C LYS A 36 -1.60 10.57 -21.00
N LYS A 37 -0.94 9.53 -21.49
CA LYS A 37 -1.48 8.54 -22.42
C LYS A 37 -1.28 7.13 -21.89
N VAL A 38 -2.02 6.18 -22.46
CA VAL A 38 -1.88 4.75 -22.14
C VAL A 38 -0.42 4.31 -22.29
N GLY A 39 0.08 3.62 -21.26
CA GLY A 39 1.47 3.17 -21.17
C GLY A 39 2.38 4.11 -20.37
N ASP A 40 2.02 5.38 -20.17
CA ASP A 40 2.85 6.30 -19.36
C ASP A 40 2.83 5.93 -17.87
N ILE A 41 1.70 5.45 -17.37
CA ILE A 41 1.54 5.08 -15.96
C ILE A 41 1.29 3.57 -15.88
N ASP A 42 2.25 2.84 -15.36
CA ASP A 42 2.19 1.39 -15.12
C ASP A 42 3.17 1.03 -14.00
N PHE A 43 2.66 0.93 -12.78
CA PHE A 43 3.45 0.53 -11.62
C PHE A 43 2.59 -0.25 -10.61
N PHE A 44 3.21 -0.82 -9.59
CA PHE A 44 2.53 -1.53 -8.52
C PHE A 44 2.78 -0.86 -7.17
N VAL A 45 1.77 -0.86 -6.33
CA VAL A 45 1.91 -0.62 -4.89
C VAL A 45 1.89 -1.98 -4.19
N VAL A 46 2.96 -2.27 -3.46
CA VAL A 46 3.11 -3.44 -2.58
C VAL A 46 2.96 -2.96 -1.16
N ARG A 47 1.83 -3.30 -0.54
CA ARG A 47 1.46 -2.86 0.80
C ARG A 47 1.61 -4.01 1.79
N GLU A 48 2.24 -3.76 2.94
CA GLU A 48 2.16 -4.67 4.08
C GLU A 48 0.71 -4.76 4.56
N ASN A 49 0.21 -5.97 4.85
CA ASN A 49 -1.22 -6.21 4.97
C ASN A 49 -1.66 -6.84 6.31
N THR A 50 -0.74 -7.20 7.18
CA THR A 50 -1.04 -7.96 8.41
C THR A 50 -0.59 -7.29 9.71
N GLU A 51 0.33 -6.35 9.63
CA GLU A 51 0.86 -5.58 10.77
C GLU A 51 0.97 -4.08 10.45
N GLY A 52 1.76 -3.34 11.17
CA GLY A 52 1.98 -1.91 10.96
C GLY A 52 1.01 -1.05 11.78
N GLU A 53 0.56 0.02 11.18
CA GLU A 53 -0.27 1.05 11.81
C GLU A 53 -1.70 0.58 12.11
N TYR A 54 -2.19 -0.43 11.40
CA TYR A 54 -3.51 -1.04 11.65
C TYR A 54 -3.46 -2.16 12.70
N SER A 55 -2.53 -2.07 13.64
CA SER A 55 -2.53 -2.95 14.80
C SER A 55 -3.80 -2.75 15.64
N SER A 56 -4.16 -3.75 16.43
CA SER A 56 -5.24 -3.63 17.42
C SER A 56 -4.67 -3.46 18.83
N VAL A 57 -3.43 -2.96 18.93
CA VAL A 57 -2.75 -2.74 20.22
C VAL A 57 -2.88 -1.28 20.60
N GLY A 58 -3.44 -1.05 21.77
CA GLY A 58 -3.70 0.27 22.29
C GLY A 58 -4.82 0.24 23.32
N GLY A 59 -5.31 1.39 23.68
CA GLY A 59 -6.40 1.51 24.65
C GLY A 59 -6.77 2.96 24.94
N ARG A 60 -7.75 3.10 25.81
CA ARG A 60 -8.25 4.39 26.30
C ARG A 60 -8.17 4.42 27.81
N LEU A 61 -7.64 5.50 28.36
CA LEU A 61 -7.51 5.77 29.79
C LEU A 61 -8.36 6.99 30.15
N PHE A 62 -8.90 7.01 31.38
CA PHE A 62 -9.67 8.13 31.93
C PHE A 62 -10.85 8.56 31.06
N GLU A 63 -11.53 7.59 30.46
CA GLU A 63 -12.63 7.78 29.50
C GLU A 63 -13.72 8.69 30.08
N GLY A 64 -14.17 9.66 29.28
CA GLY A 64 -15.21 10.63 29.65
C GLY A 64 -14.76 11.76 30.57
N THR A 65 -13.46 11.91 30.84
CA THR A 65 -12.90 13.02 31.64
C THR A 65 -11.98 13.90 30.81
N GLU A 66 -11.63 15.08 31.32
CA GLU A 66 -10.64 15.98 30.69
C GLU A 66 -9.24 15.36 30.55
N ARG A 67 -8.97 14.29 31.31
CA ARG A 67 -7.70 13.56 31.28
C ARG A 67 -7.74 12.37 30.30
N GLU A 68 -8.81 12.22 29.54
CA GLU A 68 -8.93 11.11 28.59
C GLU A 68 -7.70 11.02 27.67
N THR A 69 -7.11 9.85 27.62
CA THR A 69 -5.92 9.56 26.82
C THR A 69 -6.18 8.33 25.96
N VAL A 70 -5.91 8.45 24.68
CA VAL A 70 -6.05 7.35 23.70
C VAL A 70 -4.67 6.99 23.16
N LEU A 71 -4.37 5.71 23.15
CA LEU A 71 -3.13 5.14 22.61
C LEU A 71 -3.45 4.15 21.50
N GLN A 72 -2.70 4.21 20.44
CA GLN A 72 -2.63 3.17 19.43
C GLN A 72 -1.20 2.95 19.00
N GLU A 73 -0.74 1.71 19.07
CA GLU A 73 0.63 1.33 18.73
C GLU A 73 0.72 0.90 17.27
N SER A 74 1.81 1.27 16.61
CA SER A 74 2.23 0.71 15.32
C SER A 74 3.22 -0.42 15.56
N ILE A 75 2.97 -1.59 14.98
CA ILE A 75 3.79 -2.78 15.21
C ILE A 75 4.50 -3.18 13.92
N PHE A 76 5.82 -3.21 13.98
CA PHE A 76 6.69 -3.63 12.89
C PHE A 76 7.58 -4.76 13.39
N THR A 77 7.35 -5.97 12.90
CA THR A 77 8.23 -7.10 13.22
C THR A 77 9.28 -7.28 12.14
N ARG A 78 10.45 -7.81 12.51
CA ARG A 78 11.48 -8.12 11.52
C ARG A 78 10.95 -9.07 10.44
N LYS A 79 10.20 -10.09 10.84
CA LYS A 79 9.60 -11.06 9.91
C LYS A 79 8.64 -10.37 8.94
N GLY A 80 7.73 -9.53 9.45
CA GLY A 80 6.75 -8.84 8.62
C GLY A 80 7.40 -7.87 7.63
N VAL A 81 8.34 -7.04 8.10
CA VAL A 81 9.05 -6.09 7.23
C VAL A 81 9.91 -6.82 6.20
N ASP A 82 10.70 -7.81 6.61
CA ASP A 82 11.59 -8.50 5.67
C ASP A 82 10.83 -9.24 4.57
N ARG A 83 9.71 -9.89 4.88
CA ARG A 83 8.95 -10.66 3.88
C ARG A 83 8.25 -9.77 2.85
N ILE A 84 7.70 -8.62 3.28
CA ILE A 84 7.08 -7.69 2.32
C ILE A 84 8.14 -7.01 1.44
N LEU A 85 9.28 -6.65 2.00
CA LEU A 85 10.40 -6.10 1.24
C LEU A 85 10.93 -7.11 0.23
N LYS A 86 11.14 -8.37 0.65
CA LYS A 86 11.55 -9.44 -0.26
C LYS A 86 10.59 -9.57 -1.45
N TYR A 87 9.28 -9.63 -1.19
CA TYR A 87 8.28 -9.70 -2.25
C TYR A 87 8.37 -8.51 -3.22
N ALA A 88 8.52 -7.30 -2.68
CA ALA A 88 8.60 -6.08 -3.48
C ALA A 88 9.88 -6.04 -4.35
N PHE A 89 11.02 -6.47 -3.81
CA PHE A 89 12.27 -6.57 -4.57
C PHE A 89 12.21 -7.67 -5.63
N ASP A 90 11.65 -8.85 -5.32
CA ASP A 90 11.43 -9.93 -6.31
C ASP A 90 10.56 -9.42 -7.47
N LEU A 91 9.47 -8.71 -7.16
CA LEU A 91 8.60 -8.10 -8.16
C LEU A 91 9.38 -7.07 -9.00
N ALA A 92 10.10 -6.15 -8.38
CA ALA A 92 10.89 -5.14 -9.08
C ALA A 92 11.95 -5.78 -10.00
N GLN A 93 12.62 -6.83 -9.54
CA GLN A 93 13.61 -7.56 -10.32
C GLN A 93 12.99 -8.19 -11.58
N SER A 94 11.75 -8.63 -11.51
CA SER A 94 11.02 -9.23 -12.65
C SER A 94 10.52 -8.20 -13.68
N ARG A 95 10.50 -6.92 -13.34
CA ARG A 95 9.97 -5.86 -14.19
C ARG A 95 11.07 -5.19 -15.03
N PRO A 96 10.74 -4.64 -16.23
CA PRO A 96 11.74 -4.06 -17.12
C PRO A 96 12.53 -2.89 -16.53
N LYS A 97 11.89 -2.04 -15.72
CA LYS A 97 12.56 -0.85 -15.12
C LYS A 97 13.48 -1.22 -13.95
N LYS A 98 13.28 -2.39 -13.33
CA LYS A 98 14.02 -2.86 -12.16
C LYS A 98 14.20 -1.75 -11.11
N HIS A 99 13.10 -1.07 -10.76
CA HIS A 99 13.12 0.07 -9.86
C HIS A 99 12.13 -0.11 -8.71
N LEU A 100 12.63 0.04 -7.50
CA LEU A 100 11.83 0.00 -6.28
C LEU A 100 11.92 1.33 -5.55
N THR A 101 10.77 1.89 -5.21
CA THR A 101 10.64 3.09 -4.37
C THR A 101 10.05 2.69 -3.02
N SER A 102 10.72 3.02 -1.93
CA SER A 102 10.22 2.80 -0.57
C SER A 102 9.51 4.06 -0.04
N ALA A 103 8.29 3.88 0.45
CA ALA A 103 7.57 4.92 1.18
C ALA A 103 8.00 4.91 2.65
N THR A 104 8.38 6.07 3.18
CA THR A 104 8.83 6.23 4.55
C THR A 104 8.33 7.54 5.16
N LYS A 105 8.53 7.73 6.46
CA LYS A 105 8.38 9.01 7.18
C LYS A 105 9.42 9.10 8.31
N SER A 106 10.61 8.64 8.06
CA SER A 106 11.69 8.54 9.07
C SER A 106 12.15 9.88 9.65
N ASN A 107 11.81 11.00 8.98
CA ASN A 107 12.06 12.33 9.54
C ASN A 107 11.02 12.78 10.58
N GLY A 108 9.93 12.05 10.76
CA GLY A 108 8.85 12.39 11.70
C GLY A 108 8.44 11.25 12.62
N ILE A 109 8.50 10.01 12.14
CA ILE A 109 8.19 8.79 12.91
C ILE A 109 9.53 8.17 13.34
N ALA A 110 10.01 8.59 14.50
CA ALA A 110 11.42 8.47 14.88
C ALA A 110 11.92 7.05 15.23
N ILE A 111 11.05 6.05 15.36
CA ILE A 111 11.44 4.69 15.75
C ILE A 111 11.15 3.69 14.64
N SER A 112 9.89 3.51 14.25
CA SER A 112 9.50 2.48 13.31
C SER A 112 9.94 2.76 11.87
N MET A 113 9.96 4.02 11.42
CA MET A 113 10.33 4.33 10.05
C MET A 113 11.84 4.33 9.78
N PRO A 114 12.72 4.76 10.67
CA PRO A 114 14.16 4.48 10.55
C PRO A 114 14.48 2.99 10.53
N TYR A 115 13.76 2.17 11.32
CA TYR A 115 13.88 0.72 11.26
C TYR A 115 13.45 0.16 9.89
N TRP A 116 12.31 0.64 9.35
CA TRP A 116 11.87 0.30 7.98
C TRP A 116 12.96 0.64 6.96
N ASP A 117 13.51 1.85 7.00
CA ASP A 117 14.58 2.29 6.09
C ASP A 117 15.82 1.40 6.18
N GLU A 118 16.26 1.06 7.40
CA GLU A 118 17.38 0.13 7.63
C GLU A 118 17.11 -1.23 6.96
N ARG A 119 15.91 -1.79 7.11
CA ARG A 119 15.56 -3.08 6.49
C ARG A 119 15.55 -2.99 4.96
N VAL A 120 15.09 -1.89 4.39
CA VAL A 120 15.16 -1.65 2.94
C VAL A 120 16.62 -1.62 2.47
N GLU A 121 17.50 -0.90 3.15
CA GLU A 121 18.92 -0.80 2.81
C GLU A 121 19.64 -2.17 2.92
N ILE A 122 19.29 -2.96 3.93
CA ILE A 122 19.83 -4.33 4.06
C ILE A 122 19.34 -5.22 2.94
N MET A 123 18.05 -5.19 2.60
CA MET A 123 17.47 -6.00 1.54
C MET A 123 18.04 -5.61 0.17
N ALA A 124 18.23 -4.33 -0.10
CA ALA A 124 18.77 -3.84 -1.37
C ALA A 124 20.14 -4.44 -1.71
N LYS A 125 20.96 -4.77 -0.72
CA LYS A 125 22.27 -5.41 -0.94
C LYS A 125 22.15 -6.81 -1.57
N ALA A 126 21.02 -7.50 -1.37
CA ALA A 126 20.75 -8.80 -1.98
C ALA A 126 20.22 -8.68 -3.43
N TYR A 127 19.84 -7.48 -3.86
CA TYR A 127 19.28 -7.21 -5.19
C TYR A 127 20.07 -6.13 -5.94
N PRO A 128 21.33 -6.35 -6.27
CA PRO A 128 22.21 -5.32 -6.86
C PRO A 128 21.76 -4.82 -8.23
N GLU A 129 20.89 -5.57 -8.92
CA GLU A 129 20.31 -5.16 -10.21
C GLU A 129 19.07 -4.27 -10.06
N VAL A 130 18.48 -4.17 -8.87
CA VAL A 130 17.33 -3.35 -8.62
C VAL A 130 17.78 -2.00 -8.08
N ARG A 131 17.51 -0.95 -8.84
CA ARG A 131 17.70 0.42 -8.34
C ARG A 131 16.66 0.70 -7.28
N SER A 132 17.07 1.13 -6.09
CA SER A 132 16.16 1.49 -5.01
C SER A 132 16.33 2.97 -4.60
N ASP A 133 15.22 3.62 -4.33
CA ASP A 133 15.17 4.94 -3.71
C ASP A 133 14.08 4.99 -2.63
N LYS A 134 14.08 6.05 -1.83
CA LYS A 134 13.07 6.26 -0.81
C LYS A 134 12.56 7.71 -0.84
N TYR A 135 11.27 7.87 -0.52
CA TYR A 135 10.65 9.17 -0.35
C TYR A 135 9.82 9.21 0.92
N HIS A 136 9.85 10.34 1.60
CA HIS A 136 8.85 10.60 2.65
C HIS A 136 7.46 10.64 2.03
N ILE A 137 6.47 10.12 2.74
CA ILE A 137 5.11 9.90 2.22
C ILE A 137 4.47 11.17 1.64
N ASP A 138 4.68 12.32 2.26
CA ASP A 138 4.17 13.60 1.83
C ASP A 138 4.69 13.99 0.43
N ILE A 139 6.00 13.93 0.21
CA ILE A 139 6.55 14.21 -1.12
C ILE A 139 6.28 13.08 -2.11
N LEU A 140 6.12 11.84 -1.66
CA LEU A 140 5.77 10.72 -2.52
C LEU A 140 4.37 10.89 -3.10
N THR A 141 3.39 11.33 -2.30
CA THR A 141 2.04 11.63 -2.79
C THR A 141 2.06 12.75 -3.84
N ALA A 142 2.83 13.80 -3.61
CA ALA A 142 3.02 14.86 -4.62
C ALA A 142 3.63 14.30 -5.92
N ARG A 143 4.60 13.38 -5.82
CA ARG A 143 5.23 12.74 -6.99
C ARG A 143 4.28 11.83 -7.75
N PHE A 144 3.31 11.19 -7.10
CA PHE A 144 2.27 10.40 -7.77
C PHE A 144 1.43 11.26 -8.71
N VAL A 145 1.21 12.52 -8.35
CA VAL A 145 0.48 13.49 -9.19
C VAL A 145 1.39 14.10 -10.27
N LEU A 146 2.58 14.56 -9.87
CA LEU A 146 3.45 15.36 -10.74
C LEU A 146 4.24 14.53 -11.76
N SER A 147 4.62 13.30 -11.40
CA SER A 147 5.49 12.45 -12.24
C SER A 147 5.28 10.95 -11.97
N PRO A 148 4.04 10.43 -12.17
CA PRO A 148 3.71 9.03 -11.87
C PRO A 148 4.46 8.02 -12.76
N GLU A 149 4.87 8.43 -13.95
CA GLU A 149 5.60 7.61 -14.91
C GLU A 149 6.98 7.13 -14.43
N ARG A 150 7.50 7.76 -13.38
CA ARG A 150 8.80 7.39 -12.81
C ARG A 150 8.79 6.12 -11.98
N PHE A 151 7.61 5.72 -11.48
CA PHE A 151 7.49 4.57 -10.59
C PHE A 151 7.42 3.25 -11.36
N ASP A 152 7.79 2.17 -10.68
CA ASP A 152 7.73 0.80 -11.17
C ASP A 152 7.16 -0.13 -10.11
N VAL A 153 7.80 -0.25 -8.95
CA VAL A 153 7.28 -0.88 -7.75
C VAL A 153 7.44 0.07 -6.57
N VAL A 154 6.36 0.31 -5.85
CA VAL A 154 6.36 1.13 -4.63
C VAL A 154 6.03 0.23 -3.46
N VAL A 155 6.93 0.12 -2.48
CA VAL A 155 6.69 -0.65 -1.26
C VAL A 155 6.37 0.27 -0.09
N ALA A 156 5.39 -0.11 0.72
CA ALA A 156 4.91 0.73 1.81
C ALA A 156 4.38 -0.11 2.98
N SER A 157 4.38 0.51 4.17
CA SER A 157 3.68 0.02 5.36
C SER A 157 2.16 -0.05 5.13
N SER A 158 1.44 -0.55 6.12
CA SER A 158 0.00 -0.73 6.01
C SER A 158 -0.73 0.57 5.71
N LEU A 159 -0.48 1.64 6.47
CA LEU A 159 -1.14 2.94 6.29
C LEU A 159 -0.67 3.66 5.01
N PHE A 160 0.64 3.73 4.80
CA PHE A 160 1.16 4.44 3.62
C PHE A 160 0.77 3.72 2.33
N GLY A 161 0.76 2.39 2.33
CA GLY A 161 0.31 1.59 1.21
C GLY A 161 -1.17 1.78 0.92
N ASP A 162 -2.01 1.95 1.94
CA ASP A 162 -3.44 2.25 1.77
C ASP A 162 -3.64 3.59 1.07
N ILE A 163 -3.03 4.64 1.59
CA ILE A 163 -3.10 5.99 1.00
C ILE A 163 -2.64 6.00 -0.46
N LEU A 164 -1.48 5.41 -0.73
CA LEU A 164 -0.88 5.42 -2.07
C LEU A 164 -1.67 4.59 -3.08
N SER A 165 -2.28 3.52 -2.63
CA SER A 165 -3.03 2.62 -3.52
C SER A 165 -4.43 3.11 -3.88
N ASP A 166 -4.94 4.13 -3.19
CA ASP A 166 -6.13 4.89 -3.59
C ASP A 166 -5.73 6.09 -4.46
N LEU A 167 -4.65 6.78 -4.09
CA LEU A 167 -4.14 7.92 -4.85
C LEU A 167 -3.71 7.52 -6.28
N GLY A 168 -3.06 6.38 -6.45
CA GLY A 168 -2.64 5.90 -7.77
C GLY A 168 -3.80 5.77 -8.74
N PRO A 169 -4.82 4.97 -8.44
CA PRO A 169 -6.03 4.86 -9.25
C PRO A 169 -6.79 6.18 -9.43
N ALA A 170 -6.80 7.06 -8.44
CA ALA A 170 -7.36 8.41 -8.60
C ALA A 170 -6.61 9.20 -9.67
N CYS A 171 -5.28 9.12 -9.72
CA CYS A 171 -4.46 9.77 -10.76
C CYS A 171 -4.68 9.19 -12.17
N THR A 172 -5.09 7.93 -12.29
CA THR A 172 -5.35 7.27 -13.58
C THR A 172 -6.82 7.24 -13.96
N GLY A 173 -7.72 7.78 -13.13
CA GLY A 173 -9.18 7.73 -13.35
C GLY A 173 -9.79 6.34 -13.13
N THR A 174 -9.07 5.41 -12.52
CA THR A 174 -9.46 3.99 -12.43
C THR A 174 -9.94 3.57 -11.03
N ILE A 175 -10.19 4.51 -10.11
CA ILE A 175 -10.54 4.17 -8.72
C ILE A 175 -11.77 3.24 -8.61
N GLY A 176 -12.75 3.38 -9.48
CA GLY A 176 -13.95 2.53 -9.51
C GLY A 176 -13.73 1.13 -10.09
N ILE A 177 -12.59 0.87 -10.72
CA ILE A 177 -12.27 -0.42 -11.38
C ILE A 177 -10.90 -0.98 -10.97
N ALA A 178 -10.20 -0.31 -10.06
CA ALA A 178 -8.87 -0.75 -9.62
C ALA A 178 -8.96 -2.05 -8.82
N PRO A 179 -8.19 -3.09 -9.19
CA PRO A 179 -8.17 -4.35 -8.47
C PRO A 179 -7.20 -4.32 -7.30
N SER A 180 -7.47 -5.17 -6.31
CA SER A 180 -6.62 -5.42 -5.14
C SER A 180 -6.49 -6.92 -4.93
N ALA A 181 -5.28 -7.41 -4.70
CA ALA A 181 -5.01 -8.79 -4.38
C ALA A 181 -4.39 -8.89 -2.97
N ASN A 182 -5.02 -9.67 -2.09
CA ASN A 182 -4.49 -10.03 -0.79
C ASN A 182 -3.89 -11.43 -0.92
N LEU A 183 -2.57 -11.54 -0.79
CA LEU A 183 -1.83 -12.74 -1.16
C LEU A 183 -1.06 -13.34 0.02
N HIS A 184 -1.07 -14.66 0.08
CA HIS A 184 -0.02 -15.44 0.70
C HIS A 184 0.85 -16.02 -0.42
N PRO A 185 2.02 -15.43 -0.73
CA PRO A 185 2.81 -15.77 -1.91
C PRO A 185 3.21 -17.24 -2.03
N ASP A 186 3.45 -17.92 -0.90
CA ASP A 186 3.79 -19.35 -0.86
C ASP A 186 2.58 -20.26 -1.11
N ARG A 187 1.37 -19.69 -1.27
CA ARG A 187 0.11 -20.39 -1.55
C ARG A 187 -0.29 -21.46 -0.52
N ILE A 188 0.18 -21.30 0.72
CA ILE A 188 -0.24 -22.15 1.83
C ILE A 188 -1.70 -21.86 2.22
N TYR A 189 -2.09 -20.60 2.09
CA TYR A 189 -3.44 -20.11 2.31
C TYR A 189 -4.04 -19.52 1.02
N PRO A 190 -5.38 -19.46 0.92
CA PRO A 190 -6.04 -18.87 -0.24
C PRO A 190 -5.75 -17.37 -0.35
N SER A 191 -5.73 -16.86 -1.58
CA SER A 191 -5.69 -15.43 -1.87
C SER A 191 -7.12 -14.88 -1.93
N LEU A 192 -7.27 -13.56 -1.67
CA LEU A 192 -8.52 -12.84 -1.78
C LEU A 192 -8.33 -11.70 -2.78
N PHE A 193 -9.24 -11.62 -3.75
CA PHE A 193 -9.27 -10.55 -4.75
C PHE A 193 -10.52 -9.70 -4.53
N GLU A 194 -10.35 -8.40 -4.56
CA GLU A 194 -11.41 -7.43 -4.31
C GLU A 194 -11.15 -6.13 -5.09
N PRO A 195 -12.15 -5.27 -5.31
CA PRO A 195 -11.90 -3.92 -5.77
C PRO A 195 -11.19 -3.10 -4.67
N VAL A 196 -10.41 -2.10 -5.09
CA VAL A 196 -9.76 -1.16 -4.16
C VAL A 196 -10.80 -0.31 -3.42
N HIS A 197 -11.84 0.16 -4.14
CA HIS A 197 -12.88 0.99 -3.55
C HIS A 197 -13.69 0.23 -2.48
N GLY A 198 -14.20 0.99 -1.50
CA GLY A 198 -15.10 0.48 -0.46
C GLY A 198 -16.53 0.24 -0.96
N SER A 199 -17.47 0.17 -0.04
CA SER A 199 -18.89 -0.13 -0.30
C SER A 199 -19.69 0.98 -1.01
N ALA A 200 -19.09 2.14 -1.26
CA ALA A 200 -19.68 3.29 -1.94
C ALA A 200 -21.12 3.61 -1.47
N PRO A 201 -21.32 3.98 -0.19
CA PRO A 201 -22.64 4.16 0.40
C PRO A 201 -23.45 5.29 -0.25
N ASP A 202 -22.77 6.21 -0.92
CA ASP A 202 -23.35 7.34 -1.67
C ASP A 202 -24.18 6.91 -2.89
N ILE A 203 -23.88 5.74 -3.47
CA ILE A 203 -24.65 5.19 -4.60
C ILE A 203 -25.51 3.99 -4.21
N PHE A 204 -25.55 3.63 -2.93
CA PHE A 204 -26.34 2.50 -2.44
C PHE A 204 -27.83 2.65 -2.77
N GLY A 205 -28.43 1.61 -3.36
CA GLY A 205 -29.84 1.58 -3.72
C GLY A 205 -30.21 2.31 -5.02
N GLN A 206 -29.26 2.97 -5.69
CA GLN A 206 -29.53 3.72 -6.92
C GLN A 206 -29.52 2.83 -8.18
N GLY A 207 -29.01 1.60 -8.10
CA GLY A 207 -28.95 0.66 -9.23
C GLY A 207 -28.05 1.13 -10.38
N ILE A 208 -27.05 1.97 -10.10
CA ILE A 208 -26.13 2.57 -11.09
C ILE A 208 -24.73 1.97 -11.06
N ALA A 209 -24.45 1.04 -10.16
CA ALA A 209 -23.18 0.33 -10.13
C ALA A 209 -23.06 -0.55 -11.38
N ASN A 210 -21.92 -0.46 -12.08
CA ASN A 210 -21.66 -1.18 -13.33
C ASN A 210 -20.49 -2.15 -13.12
#